data_7626b616b64f9d12cfee37eea25fd694
#
_entry.id   7626b616b64f9d12cfee37eea25fd694
#
_cell.length_a   1.000
_cell.length_b   1.000
_cell.length_c   1.000
_cell.angle_alpha   90.00
_cell.angle_beta   90.00
_cell.angle_gamma   90.00
#
_symmetry.space_group_name_H-M   'P 1'
#
loop_
_entity.id
_entity.type
_entity.pdbx_description
1 polymer ?
#
loop_
_entity_poly.entity_id
_entity_poly.type
_entity_poly.pdbx_seq_one_letter_code
_entity_poly.pdbx_strand_id
1 'polypeptide(L)'
;CLPAGPLRELIRPALKSAQFVVIIGDDLHHITKKYDYDNLEFYNANIKAVDVLDKKRYFAFSGIGNNDGFFDTLMNKGYDVKKKKSFPDHYQFTRKDLESLLDKAKIENLSLITTEKDYVRIPEDYRKNIDCFKIKLEIPNVEKLIRKLIN
;
A
#
# COMPACT_ATOMS: atom_id res chain seq x y z
N CYS A 1 6.06 -16.89 8.46
CA CYS A 1 7.33 -17.11 9.17
C CYS A 1 8.39 -17.59 8.19
N LEU A 2 9.61 -17.15 8.36
CA LEU A 2 10.74 -17.72 7.63
C LEU A 2 10.96 -19.18 8.07
N PRO A 3 11.25 -20.13 7.11
CA PRO A 3 11.45 -19.86 5.68
C PRO A 3 10.18 -19.90 4.82
N ALA A 4 9.02 -20.20 5.37
CA ALA A 4 7.81 -20.51 4.60
C ALA A 4 6.62 -19.60 4.97
N GLY A 5 6.62 -18.37 4.49
CA GLY A 5 5.46 -17.49 4.58
C GLY A 5 5.79 -16.02 4.88
N PRO A 6 4.83 -15.11 4.66
CA PRO A 6 5.02 -13.67 4.80
C PRO A 6 5.03 -13.17 6.26
N LEU A 7 4.69 -14.03 7.23
CA LEU A 7 4.62 -13.65 8.64
C LEU A 7 6.03 -13.52 9.23
N ARG A 8 6.28 -12.47 9.99
CA ARG A 8 7.54 -12.26 10.73
C ARG A 8 7.67 -13.21 11.91
N GLU A 9 6.57 -13.63 12.49
CA GLU A 9 6.47 -14.55 13.63
C GLU A 9 5.22 -15.45 13.51
N LEU A 10 5.14 -16.49 14.34
CA LEU A 10 3.97 -17.34 14.39
C LEU A 10 2.76 -16.55 14.91
N ILE A 11 1.62 -16.67 14.23
CA ILE A 11 0.43 -15.87 14.54
C ILE A 11 -0.09 -16.09 15.97
N ARG A 12 -0.09 -17.32 16.47
CA ARG A 12 -0.61 -17.63 17.83
C ARG A 12 0.19 -16.99 18.96
N PRO A 13 1.54 -17.09 19.01
CA PRO A 13 2.33 -16.34 19.99
C PRO A 13 2.18 -14.84 19.87
N ALA A 14 2.19 -14.29 18.63
CA ALA A 14 2.01 -12.87 18.38
C ALA A 14 0.68 -12.36 18.96
N LEU A 15 -0.43 -13.05 18.70
CA LEU A 15 -1.75 -12.66 19.17
C LEU A 15 -1.90 -12.79 20.71
N LYS A 16 -1.19 -13.75 21.33
CA LYS A 16 -1.20 -13.87 22.81
C LYS A 16 -0.52 -12.69 23.51
N SER A 17 0.45 -12.06 22.87
CA SER A 17 1.16 -10.88 23.40
C SER A 17 0.54 -9.55 22.97
N ALA A 18 -0.38 -9.58 22.02
CA ALA A 18 -1.05 -8.39 21.51
C ALA A 18 -2.21 -7.97 22.43
N GLN A 19 -2.40 -6.68 22.60
CA GLN A 19 -3.58 -6.10 23.26
C GLN A 19 -4.69 -5.81 22.24
N PHE A 20 -4.32 -5.53 21.00
CA PHE A 20 -5.24 -5.26 19.90
C PHE A 20 -4.61 -5.68 18.55
N VAL A 21 -5.49 -5.93 17.60
CA VAL A 21 -5.15 -6.28 16.22
C VAL A 21 -5.85 -5.30 15.27
N VAL A 22 -5.10 -4.74 14.33
CA VAL A 22 -5.67 -3.92 13.26
C VAL A 22 -5.68 -4.74 11.98
N ILE A 23 -6.87 -4.96 11.44
CA ILE A 23 -7.08 -5.64 10.16
C ILE A 23 -7.27 -4.57 9.09
N ILE A 24 -6.40 -4.59 8.08
CA ILE A 24 -6.47 -3.64 6.97
C ILE A 24 -7.22 -4.28 5.81
N GLY A 25 -8.37 -3.71 5.45
CA GLY A 25 -9.29 -4.26 4.45
C GLY A 25 -10.17 -5.37 5.01
N ASP A 26 -10.56 -6.32 4.15
CA ASP A 26 -11.47 -7.40 4.53
C ASP A 26 -10.75 -8.52 5.30
N ASP A 27 -11.40 -9.06 6.33
CA ASP A 27 -10.90 -10.23 7.08
C ASP A 27 -11.10 -11.54 6.30
N LEU A 28 -10.41 -11.67 5.16
CA LEU A 28 -10.51 -12.82 4.26
C LEU A 28 -10.13 -14.15 4.92
N HIS A 29 -9.34 -14.11 5.96
CA HIS A 29 -8.87 -15.31 6.69
C HIS A 29 -9.66 -15.58 7.96
N HIS A 30 -10.75 -14.83 8.20
CA HIS A 30 -11.60 -14.94 9.38
C HIS A 30 -10.79 -14.90 10.71
N ILE A 31 -9.79 -14.02 10.74
CA ILE A 31 -8.86 -13.89 11.90
C ILE A 31 -9.65 -13.58 13.19
N THR A 32 -10.65 -12.70 13.09
CA THR A 32 -11.52 -12.33 14.23
C THR A 32 -12.29 -13.50 14.83
N LYS A 33 -12.68 -14.48 13.99
CA LYS A 33 -13.40 -15.68 14.46
C LYS A 33 -12.47 -16.82 14.88
N LYS A 34 -11.33 -16.93 14.19
CA LYS A 34 -10.38 -18.03 14.38
C LYS A 34 -9.54 -17.88 15.64
N TYR A 35 -9.33 -16.65 16.09
CA TYR A 35 -8.48 -16.31 17.22
C TYR A 35 -9.24 -15.43 18.20
N ASP A 36 -10.25 -16.05 18.84
CA ASP A 36 -11.00 -15.42 19.92
C ASP A 36 -10.21 -15.58 21.22
N TYR A 37 -9.61 -14.49 21.69
CA TYR A 37 -8.93 -14.41 22.98
C TYR A 37 -9.62 -13.32 23.82
N ASP A 38 -9.99 -13.63 25.04
CA ASP A 38 -10.79 -12.78 25.94
C ASP A 38 -10.29 -11.33 26.10
N ASN A 39 -9.00 -11.09 25.88
CA ASN A 39 -8.36 -9.79 26.05
C ASN A 39 -7.89 -9.14 24.73
N LEU A 40 -8.26 -9.70 23.56
CA LEU A 40 -7.80 -9.22 22.27
C LEU A 40 -8.88 -8.41 21.57
N GLU A 41 -8.61 -7.14 21.34
CA GLU A 41 -9.52 -6.28 20.59
C GLU A 41 -9.14 -6.18 19.13
N PHE A 42 -10.16 -6.26 18.25
CA PHE A 42 -9.98 -6.14 16.81
C PHE A 42 -10.51 -4.81 16.29
N TYR A 43 -9.72 -4.14 15.49
CA TYR A 43 -10.07 -2.91 14.79
C TYR A 43 -9.95 -3.12 13.30
N ASN A 44 -10.98 -2.75 12.55
CA ASN A 44 -10.92 -2.73 11.10
C ASN A 44 -10.39 -1.39 10.62
N ALA A 45 -9.49 -1.41 9.67
CA ALA A 45 -8.95 -0.22 9.04
C ALA A 45 -9.15 -0.27 7.53
N ASN A 46 -9.48 0.86 6.95
CA ASN A 46 -9.68 1.01 5.51
C ASN A 46 -8.60 1.91 4.90
N ILE A 47 -8.12 1.54 3.73
CA ILE A 47 -7.25 2.39 2.94
C ILE A 47 -8.11 3.39 2.17
N LYS A 48 -7.88 4.69 2.40
CA LYS A 48 -8.47 5.77 1.60
C LYS A 48 -7.40 6.48 0.79
N ALA A 49 -7.71 6.76 -0.48
CA ALA A 49 -6.92 7.69 -1.27
C ALA A 49 -7.07 9.11 -0.68
N VAL A 50 -5.96 9.82 -0.53
CA VAL A 50 -5.98 11.20 0.00
C VAL A 50 -6.42 12.17 -1.08
N ASP A 51 -5.89 12.01 -2.28
CA ASP A 51 -6.16 12.88 -3.41
C ASP A 51 -6.99 12.13 -4.46
N VAL A 52 -8.00 12.79 -5.01
CA VAL A 52 -8.69 12.34 -6.22
C VAL A 52 -7.88 12.89 -7.38
N LEU A 53 -7.06 12.04 -7.99
CA LEU A 53 -6.33 12.43 -9.19
C LEU A 53 -7.29 12.51 -10.38
N ASP A 54 -6.97 13.38 -11.34
CA ASP A 54 -7.72 13.52 -12.58
C ASP A 54 -7.94 12.17 -13.26
N LYS A 55 -9.06 12.05 -14.01
CA LYS A 55 -9.36 10.86 -14.82
C LYS A 55 -8.37 10.74 -15.98
N LYS A 56 -7.15 10.30 -15.66
CA LYS A 56 -6.07 10.01 -16.63
C LYS A 56 -5.96 8.53 -16.86
N ARG A 57 -5.35 8.16 -17.97
CA ARG A 57 -4.92 6.78 -18.24
C ARG A 57 -3.52 6.61 -17.68
N TYR A 58 -3.29 5.57 -16.87
CA TYR A 58 -2.07 5.43 -16.09
C TYR A 58 -1.19 4.27 -16.53
N PHE A 59 0.12 4.52 -16.47
CA PHE A 59 1.17 3.52 -16.37
C PHE A 59 1.66 3.54 -14.92
N ALA A 60 1.23 2.54 -14.15
CA ALA A 60 1.59 2.41 -12.73
C ALA A 60 2.90 1.64 -12.57
N PHE A 61 3.77 2.10 -11.69
CA PHE A 61 4.99 1.39 -11.33
C PHE A 61 5.25 1.48 -9.83
N SER A 62 5.92 0.45 -9.27
CA SER A 62 6.31 0.45 -7.86
C SER A 62 7.47 -0.50 -7.57
N GLY A 63 8.25 -0.17 -6.53
CA GLY A 63 9.34 -0.96 -5.97
C GLY A 63 9.13 -1.19 -4.47
N ILE A 64 7.98 -1.76 -4.13
CA ILE A 64 7.58 -2.13 -2.77
C ILE A 64 7.35 -3.63 -2.65
N GLY A 65 7.34 -4.18 -1.43
CA GLY A 65 7.18 -5.63 -1.21
C GLY A 65 5.86 -6.23 -1.72
N ASN A 66 4.81 -5.43 -1.89
CA ASN A 66 3.53 -5.88 -2.45
C ASN A 66 3.09 -4.96 -3.61
N ASN A 67 3.72 -5.14 -4.76
CA ASN A 67 3.40 -4.38 -5.97
C ASN A 67 1.96 -4.64 -6.45
N ASP A 68 1.52 -5.89 -6.42
CA ASP A 68 0.17 -6.28 -6.90
C ASP A 68 -0.91 -5.62 -6.05
N GLY A 69 -0.75 -5.59 -4.73
CA GLY A 69 -1.67 -4.91 -3.82
C GLY A 69 -1.79 -3.41 -4.10
N PHE A 70 -0.70 -2.74 -4.52
CA PHE A 70 -0.74 -1.36 -4.97
C PHE A 70 -1.55 -1.20 -6.25
N PHE A 71 -1.31 -2.03 -7.26
CA PHE A 71 -2.03 -1.95 -8.53
C PHE A 71 -3.52 -2.25 -8.35
N ASP A 72 -3.86 -3.25 -7.54
CA ASP A 72 -5.25 -3.59 -7.23
C ASP A 72 -5.94 -2.45 -6.47
N THR A 73 -5.24 -1.81 -5.54
CA THR A 73 -5.78 -0.65 -4.83
C THR A 73 -6.10 0.50 -5.80
N LEU A 74 -5.22 0.81 -6.75
CA LEU A 74 -5.48 1.81 -7.78
C LEU A 74 -6.74 1.48 -8.58
N MET A 75 -6.85 0.24 -9.10
CA MET A 75 -7.98 -0.21 -9.91
C MET A 75 -9.28 -0.19 -9.11
N ASN A 76 -9.28 -0.67 -7.86
CA ASN A 76 -10.43 -0.67 -6.97
C ASN A 76 -10.90 0.75 -6.60
N LYS A 77 -10.00 1.74 -6.65
CA LYS A 77 -10.32 3.17 -6.48
C LYS A 77 -10.75 3.86 -7.78
N GLY A 78 -10.87 3.11 -8.89
CA GLY A 78 -11.37 3.61 -10.16
C GLY A 78 -10.33 4.28 -11.06
N TYR A 79 -9.03 4.10 -10.79
CA TYR A 79 -7.97 4.59 -11.65
C TYR A 79 -7.85 3.73 -12.92
N ASP A 80 -7.76 4.37 -14.08
CA ASP A 80 -7.64 3.67 -15.38
C ASP A 80 -6.19 3.25 -15.64
N VAL A 81 -5.77 2.15 -15.00
CA VAL A 81 -4.42 1.59 -15.12
C VAL A 81 -4.31 0.74 -16.38
N LYS A 82 -3.59 1.21 -17.39
CA LYS A 82 -3.35 0.52 -18.68
C LYS A 82 -2.08 -0.33 -18.66
N LYS A 83 -1.06 0.09 -17.91
CA LYS A 83 0.20 -0.63 -17.77
C LYS A 83 0.65 -0.70 -16.33
N LYS A 84 1.36 -1.78 -16.02
CA LYS A 84 1.96 -2.04 -14.71
C LYS A 84 3.44 -2.39 -14.88
N LYS A 85 4.30 -1.89 -13.99
CA LYS A 85 5.71 -2.27 -13.91
C LYS A 85 6.11 -2.47 -12.46
N SER A 86 6.44 -3.70 -12.11
CA SER A 86 7.00 -4.03 -10.80
C SER A 86 8.52 -3.93 -10.83
N PHE A 87 9.08 -3.39 -9.76
CA PHE A 87 10.49 -3.43 -9.42
C PHE A 87 10.67 -4.21 -8.11
N PRO A 88 11.89 -4.68 -7.81
CA PRO A 88 12.19 -5.28 -6.52
C PRO A 88 11.86 -4.35 -5.35
N ASP A 89 11.60 -4.92 -4.16
CA ASP A 89 11.38 -4.11 -2.96
C ASP A 89 12.61 -3.25 -2.65
N HIS A 90 12.37 -2.02 -2.20
CA HIS A 90 13.40 -1.02 -1.94
C HIS A 90 14.27 -0.61 -3.14
N TYR A 91 13.74 -0.80 -4.37
CA TYR A 91 14.47 -0.47 -5.59
C TYR A 91 14.92 1.00 -5.63
N GLN A 92 16.16 1.23 -6.05
CA GLN A 92 16.71 2.57 -6.29
C GLN A 92 16.56 2.89 -7.79
N PHE A 93 15.61 3.77 -8.10
CA PHE A 93 15.34 4.14 -9.49
C PHE A 93 16.51 4.90 -10.09
N THR A 94 17.11 4.34 -11.14
CA THR A 94 18.16 5.02 -11.90
C THR A 94 17.55 6.04 -12.87
N ARG A 95 18.34 7.01 -13.32
CA ARG A 95 17.91 7.94 -14.38
C ARG A 95 17.41 7.20 -15.62
N LYS A 96 18.15 6.17 -16.03
CA LYS A 96 17.80 5.33 -17.19
C LYS A 96 16.43 4.64 -17.02
N ASP A 97 16.10 4.18 -15.82
CA ASP A 97 14.78 3.58 -15.54
C ASP A 97 13.67 4.61 -15.71
N LEU A 98 13.86 5.80 -15.11
CA LEU A 98 12.87 6.88 -15.14
C LEU A 98 12.66 7.42 -16.55
N GLU A 99 13.72 7.63 -17.32
CA GLU A 99 13.65 8.03 -18.71
C GLU A 99 12.90 6.98 -19.55
N SER A 100 13.24 5.70 -19.39
CA SER A 100 12.53 4.60 -20.08
C SER A 100 11.04 4.53 -19.74
N LEU A 101 10.67 4.80 -18.46
CA LEU A 101 9.26 4.84 -18.04
C LEU A 101 8.54 6.03 -18.67
N LEU A 102 9.17 7.23 -18.67
CA LEU A 102 8.60 8.44 -19.26
C LEU A 102 8.41 8.32 -20.77
N ASP A 103 9.41 7.78 -21.48
CA ASP A 103 9.31 7.57 -22.92
C ASP A 103 8.16 6.61 -23.28
N LYS A 104 8.06 5.49 -22.57
CA LYS A 104 6.97 4.53 -22.78
C LYS A 104 5.60 5.14 -22.47
N ALA A 105 5.50 5.89 -21.38
CA ALA A 105 4.26 6.56 -21.01
C ALA A 105 3.87 7.59 -22.10
N LYS A 106 4.83 8.37 -22.61
CA LYS A 106 4.61 9.36 -23.67
C LYS A 106 4.15 8.73 -24.98
N ILE A 107 4.79 7.63 -25.42
CA ILE A 107 4.43 6.91 -26.66
C ILE A 107 2.96 6.43 -26.61
N GLU A 108 2.48 6.00 -25.44
CA GLU A 108 1.14 5.42 -25.28
C GLU A 108 0.11 6.44 -24.75
N ASN A 109 0.51 7.68 -24.62
CA ASN A 109 -0.33 8.75 -24.03
C ASN A 109 -0.88 8.36 -22.64
N LEU A 110 0.02 7.93 -21.76
CA LEU A 110 -0.25 7.57 -20.37
C LEU A 110 0.44 8.55 -19.42
N SER A 111 -0.12 8.72 -18.23
CA SER A 111 0.52 9.40 -17.10
C SER A 111 1.20 8.36 -16.21
N LEU A 112 2.38 8.68 -15.68
CA LEU A 112 3.04 7.82 -14.69
C LEU A 112 2.42 8.03 -13.32
N ILE A 113 2.24 6.92 -12.58
CA ILE A 113 1.80 6.94 -11.19
C ILE A 113 2.58 5.93 -10.36
N THR A 114 2.95 6.32 -9.15
CA THR A 114 3.68 5.46 -8.21
C THR A 114 3.21 5.65 -6.77
N THR A 115 3.72 4.81 -5.86
CA THR A 115 3.44 4.93 -4.42
C THR A 115 4.14 6.14 -3.81
N GLU A 116 3.64 6.66 -2.69
CA GLU A 116 4.31 7.73 -1.94
C GLU A 116 5.70 7.30 -1.46
N LYS A 117 5.86 6.02 -1.07
CA LYS A 117 7.14 5.45 -0.63
C LYS A 117 8.20 5.44 -1.75
N ASP A 118 7.80 5.18 -2.97
CA ASP A 118 8.70 5.22 -4.12
C ASP A 118 8.92 6.65 -4.61
N TYR A 119 7.87 7.47 -4.60
CA TYR A 119 7.93 8.86 -5.05
C TYR A 119 9.01 9.67 -4.34
N VAL A 120 9.16 9.50 -3.01
CA VAL A 120 10.18 10.22 -2.23
C VAL A 120 11.62 9.78 -2.55
N ARG A 121 11.80 8.62 -3.19
CA ARG A 121 13.11 8.11 -3.64
C ARG A 121 13.47 8.57 -5.05
N ILE A 122 12.50 9.08 -5.81
CA ILE A 122 12.70 9.58 -7.17
C ILE A 122 13.35 10.96 -7.09
N PRO A 123 14.39 11.26 -7.90
CA PRO A 123 14.97 12.59 -7.97
C PRO A 123 13.94 13.66 -8.32
N GLU A 124 14.07 14.86 -7.74
CA GLU A 124 13.06 15.92 -7.80
C GLU A 124 12.75 16.39 -9.23
N ASP A 125 13.75 16.43 -10.10
CA ASP A 125 13.62 16.79 -11.50
C ASP A 125 12.66 15.86 -12.28
N TYR A 126 12.49 14.60 -11.86
CA TYR A 126 11.54 13.65 -12.46
C TYR A 126 10.16 13.68 -11.83
N ARG A 127 10.05 14.05 -10.54
CA ARG A 127 8.78 14.01 -9.79
C ARG A 127 7.66 14.81 -10.42
N LYS A 128 7.97 15.94 -11.06
CA LYS A 128 6.98 16.80 -11.74
C LYS A 128 6.19 16.09 -12.86
N ASN A 129 6.70 14.98 -13.38
CA ASN A 129 6.10 14.20 -14.46
C ASN A 129 5.48 12.88 -13.95
N ILE A 130 5.41 12.68 -12.65
CA ILE A 130 4.95 11.43 -12.04
C ILE A 130 3.92 11.77 -10.96
N ASP A 131 2.73 11.21 -11.09
CA ASP A 131 1.69 11.36 -10.08
C ASP A 131 2.02 10.46 -8.86
N CYS A 132 1.80 11.00 -7.67
CA CYS A 132 2.00 10.29 -6.42
C CYS A 132 0.67 9.80 -5.86
N PHE A 133 0.49 8.50 -5.73
CA PHE A 133 -0.69 7.93 -5.08
C PHE A 133 -0.49 7.92 -3.57
N LYS A 134 -1.18 8.84 -2.90
CA LYS A 134 -1.16 8.97 -1.44
C LYS A 134 -2.36 8.26 -0.83
N ILE A 135 -2.08 7.52 0.23
CA ILE A 135 -3.10 6.81 1.00
C ILE A 135 -3.03 7.20 2.46
N LYS A 136 -4.17 7.12 3.12
CA LYS A 136 -4.26 7.16 4.59
C LYS A 136 -5.00 5.94 5.09
N LEU A 137 -4.62 5.48 6.27
CA LEU A 137 -5.35 4.46 7.00
C LEU A 137 -6.44 5.15 7.81
N GLU A 138 -7.68 4.70 7.66
CA GLU A 138 -8.81 5.17 8.45
C GLU A 138 -9.29 4.05 9.35
N ILE A 139 -9.22 4.27 10.65
CA ILE A 139 -9.69 3.33 11.68
C ILE A 139 -10.94 3.96 12.31
N PRO A 140 -12.13 3.36 12.14
CA PRO A 140 -13.32 3.82 12.83
C PRO A 140 -13.11 3.80 14.36
N ASN A 141 -13.54 4.85 15.04
CA ASN A 141 -13.38 4.98 16.50
C ASN A 141 -11.92 4.92 17.00
N VAL A 142 -10.97 5.43 16.20
CA VAL A 142 -9.54 5.48 16.52
C VAL A 142 -9.25 6.12 17.88
N GLU A 143 -10.09 7.03 18.35
CA GLU A 143 -9.96 7.69 19.67
C GLU A 143 -10.00 6.68 20.82
N LYS A 144 -10.82 5.63 20.71
CA LYS A 144 -10.86 4.55 21.71
C LYS A 144 -9.54 3.79 21.75
N LEU A 145 -8.96 3.52 20.58
CA LEU A 145 -7.66 2.87 20.45
C LEU A 145 -6.54 3.76 21.03
N ILE A 146 -6.52 5.04 20.68
CA ILE A 146 -5.52 6.00 21.16
C ILE A 146 -5.56 6.13 22.68
N ARG A 147 -6.74 6.26 23.29
CA ARG A 147 -6.88 6.34 24.75
C ARG A 147 -6.28 5.14 25.47
N LYS A 148 -6.39 3.94 24.90
CA LYS A 148 -5.83 2.72 25.47
C LYS A 148 -4.31 2.60 25.29
N LEU A 149 -3.75 3.25 24.28
CA LEU A 149 -2.30 3.27 24.04
C LEU A 149 -1.57 4.23 24.98
N ILE A 150 -2.27 5.25 25.50
CA ILE A 150 -1.68 6.33 26.31
C ILE A 150 -1.84 6.05 27.81
N ASN A 151 -2.77 5.18 28.20
CA ASN A 151 -2.96 4.73 29.58
C ASN A 151 -2.29 3.37 29.83
#